data_59c93983bf3b659a65e4ff10585a3f7a
#
_entry.id   59c93983bf3b659a65e4ff10585a3f7a
#
_cell.length_a   1.000
_cell.length_b   1.000
_cell.length_c   1.000
_cell.angle_alpha   90.00
_cell.angle_beta   90.00
_cell.angle_gamma   90.00
#
_symmetry.space_group_name_H-M   'P 1'
#
loop_
_entity.id
_entity.type
_entity.pdbx_description
1 polymer ?
#
loop_
_entity_poly.entity_id
_entity_poly.type
_entity_poly.pdbx_seq_one_letter_code
_entity_poly.pdbx_strand_id
1 'polypeptide(L)'
;MDKRTLEAVRYLGYGKHAVDDQTLALIRDSFEDLEQVAKRRIVYRIFELKVSDEEHLNIEGLEITSRNLAKNMKGCTKVLMLGATLGVEVDMLMKRYSLTEMSRTVVLQACAAAMLEEYLNNWQKELKEEMNSQGYFLRPRFSPGYGDFSILHQKDILGMLDCAKKIGLTMTESSMLTPTKSVTAVIGLGR
;
A
#
# COMPACT_ATOMS: atom_id res chain seq x y z
N MET A 1 -19.42 15.12 -0.85
CA MET A 1 -18.80 13.76 -0.79
C MET A 1 -17.41 13.92 -0.21
N ASP A 2 -17.07 13.18 0.84
CA ASP A 2 -15.74 13.21 1.43
C ASP A 2 -14.70 12.50 0.55
N LYS A 3 -13.41 12.72 0.85
CA LYS A 3 -12.29 12.20 0.05
C LYS A 3 -12.28 10.67 -0.04
N ARG A 4 -12.62 9.99 1.04
CA ARG A 4 -12.63 8.52 1.13
C ARG A 4 -13.72 7.91 0.24
N THR A 5 -14.92 8.50 0.27
CA THR A 5 -16.02 8.11 -0.61
C THR A 5 -15.70 8.35 -2.08
N LEU A 6 -15.06 9.47 -2.43
CA LEU A 6 -14.60 9.75 -3.79
C LEU A 6 -13.59 8.70 -4.29
N GLU A 7 -12.67 8.26 -3.45
CA GLU A 7 -11.72 7.21 -3.80
C GLU A 7 -12.43 5.87 -4.02
N ALA A 8 -13.38 5.48 -3.17
CA ALA A 8 -14.17 4.26 -3.36
C ALA A 8 -14.94 4.29 -4.68
N VAL A 9 -15.58 5.41 -5.00
CA VAL A 9 -16.28 5.65 -6.28
C VAL A 9 -15.32 5.50 -7.47
N ARG A 10 -14.09 6.01 -7.36
CA ARG A 10 -13.06 5.85 -8.38
C ARG A 10 -12.67 4.38 -8.58
N TYR A 11 -12.47 3.64 -7.49
CA TYR A 11 -12.19 2.19 -7.56
C TYR A 11 -13.33 1.37 -8.14
N LEU A 12 -14.58 1.82 -7.99
CA LEU A 12 -15.76 1.20 -8.61
C LEU A 12 -15.88 1.51 -10.12
N GLY A 13 -15.03 2.41 -10.65
CA GLY A 13 -15.01 2.73 -12.07
C GLY A 13 -16.07 3.73 -12.54
N TYR A 14 -16.77 4.39 -11.64
CA TYR A 14 -17.78 5.39 -12.03
C TYR A 14 -17.19 6.63 -12.73
N GLY A 15 -15.93 6.95 -12.49
CA GLY A 15 -15.26 8.08 -13.14
C GLY A 15 -15.94 9.41 -12.85
N LYS A 16 -16.42 10.09 -13.92
CA LYS A 16 -17.16 11.35 -13.83
C LYS A 16 -18.69 11.17 -13.81
N HIS A 17 -19.17 9.95 -13.86
CA HIS A 17 -20.60 9.66 -13.85
C HIS A 17 -21.19 9.86 -12.44
N ALA A 18 -22.44 10.30 -12.39
CA ALA A 18 -23.16 10.42 -11.12
C ALA A 18 -23.35 9.02 -10.52
N VAL A 19 -23.03 8.89 -9.24
CA VAL A 19 -23.31 7.68 -8.47
C VAL A 19 -24.70 7.81 -7.90
N ASP A 20 -25.51 6.75 -8.01
CA ASP A 20 -26.86 6.72 -7.45
C ASP A 20 -26.85 6.65 -5.92
N ASP A 21 -27.96 7.07 -5.31
CA ASP A 21 -28.09 7.14 -3.85
C ASP A 21 -27.99 5.75 -3.19
N GLN A 22 -28.40 4.69 -3.88
CA GLN A 22 -28.32 3.33 -3.38
C GLN A 22 -26.85 2.88 -3.28
N THR A 23 -26.06 3.16 -4.29
CA THR A 23 -24.60 2.88 -4.28
C THR A 23 -23.89 3.70 -3.20
N LEU A 24 -24.25 4.98 -3.03
CA LEU A 24 -23.69 5.83 -1.97
C LEU A 24 -24.02 5.31 -0.56
N ALA A 25 -25.26 4.84 -0.34
CA ALA A 25 -25.64 4.20 0.92
C ALA A 25 -24.80 2.94 1.16
N LEU A 26 -24.64 2.09 0.14
CA LEU A 26 -23.85 0.86 0.24
C LEU A 26 -22.36 1.12 0.51
N ILE A 27 -21.81 2.19 -0.06
CA ILE A 27 -20.43 2.63 0.24
C ILE A 27 -20.28 3.03 1.71
N ARG A 28 -21.23 3.80 2.25
CA ARG A 28 -21.24 4.23 3.65
C ARG A 28 -21.30 3.02 4.60
N ASP A 29 -22.27 2.14 4.38
CA ASP A 29 -22.44 0.93 5.20
C ASP A 29 -21.22 0.02 5.14
N SER A 30 -20.57 -0.07 3.95
CA SER A 30 -19.35 -0.84 3.77
C SER A 30 -18.17 -0.25 4.54
N PHE A 31 -18.03 1.07 4.61
CA PHE A 31 -17.02 1.71 5.45
C PHE A 31 -17.29 1.48 6.94
N GLU A 32 -18.53 1.54 7.39
CA GLU A 32 -18.89 1.25 8.78
C GLU A 32 -18.51 -0.18 9.16
N ASP A 33 -18.84 -1.17 8.34
CA ASP A 33 -18.44 -2.57 8.55
C ASP A 33 -16.92 -2.73 8.60
N LEU A 34 -16.20 -2.08 7.67
CA LEU A 34 -14.74 -2.13 7.62
C LEU A 34 -14.09 -1.51 8.86
N GLU A 35 -14.62 -0.39 9.37
CA GLU A 35 -14.08 0.25 10.58
C GLU A 35 -14.18 -0.66 11.81
N GLN A 36 -15.21 -1.51 11.87
CA GLN A 36 -15.39 -2.44 12.99
C GLN A 36 -14.37 -3.59 13.00
N VAL A 37 -13.87 -3.99 11.82
CA VAL A 37 -13.02 -5.19 11.70
C VAL A 37 -11.58 -4.90 11.31
N ALA A 38 -11.30 -3.78 10.66
CA ALA A 38 -9.97 -3.47 10.14
C ALA A 38 -8.94 -3.30 11.26
N LYS A 39 -7.85 -4.06 11.17
CA LYS A 39 -6.68 -3.96 12.04
C LYS A 39 -5.51 -3.37 11.24
N ARG A 40 -5.47 -2.05 11.20
CA ARG A 40 -4.41 -1.32 10.50
C ARG A 40 -3.07 -1.55 11.16
N ARG A 41 -2.12 -2.12 10.45
CA ARG A 41 -0.76 -2.36 10.91
C ARG A 41 0.23 -1.94 9.84
N ILE A 42 1.34 -1.37 10.27
CA ILE A 42 2.46 -1.01 9.41
C ILE A 42 3.77 -1.37 10.10
N VAL A 43 4.72 -1.84 9.31
CA VAL A 43 6.11 -2.00 9.69
C VAL A 43 6.97 -1.33 8.64
N TYR A 44 8.00 -0.62 9.08
CA TYR A 44 8.95 0.00 8.17
C TYR A 44 10.35 0.00 8.79
N ARG A 45 11.33 0.15 7.91
CA ARG A 45 12.74 0.29 8.29
C ARG A 45 13.48 1.11 7.22
N ILE A 46 14.45 1.90 7.66
CA ILE A 46 15.31 2.68 6.78
C ILE A 46 16.61 1.91 6.55
N PHE A 47 17.05 1.86 5.31
CA PHE A 47 18.24 1.17 4.84
C PHE A 47 19.14 2.12 4.06
N GLU A 48 20.43 1.82 3.97
CA GLU A 48 21.35 2.51 3.08
C GLU A 48 21.03 2.15 1.63
N LEU A 49 21.04 3.16 0.77
CA LEU A 49 20.76 3.03 -0.66
C LEU A 49 21.96 3.49 -1.48
N LYS A 50 22.38 2.65 -2.44
CA LYS A 50 23.32 3.03 -3.49
C LYS A 50 22.61 2.91 -4.84
N VAL A 51 22.60 4.00 -5.60
CA VAL A 51 22.17 4.01 -6.99
C VAL A 51 23.44 4.04 -7.83
N SER A 52 23.78 2.94 -8.48
CA SER A 52 25.05 2.77 -9.19
C SER A 52 25.02 3.44 -10.56
N ASP A 53 23.88 3.36 -11.25
CA ASP A 53 23.64 3.96 -12.56
C ASP A 53 22.13 4.21 -12.80
N GLU A 54 21.71 4.28 -14.06
CA GLU A 54 20.32 4.59 -14.42
C GLU A 54 19.32 3.45 -14.12
N GLU A 55 19.78 2.25 -13.79
CA GLU A 55 18.91 1.09 -13.58
C GLU A 55 19.31 0.16 -12.43
N HIS A 56 20.52 0.30 -11.88
CA HIS A 56 21.02 -0.57 -10.82
C HIS A 56 21.02 0.13 -9.46
N LEU A 57 20.35 -0.51 -8.50
CA LEU A 57 20.28 -0.08 -7.11
C LEU A 57 20.73 -1.22 -6.19
N ASN A 58 21.39 -0.85 -5.09
CA ASN A 58 21.71 -1.78 -4.01
C ASN A 58 21.15 -1.24 -2.70
N ILE A 59 20.41 -2.09 -1.97
CA ILE A 59 19.83 -1.78 -0.67
C ILE A 59 20.35 -2.83 0.33
N GLU A 60 21.42 -2.49 1.06
CA GLU A 60 22.07 -3.39 2.02
C GLU A 60 22.33 -4.82 1.48
N GLY A 61 22.78 -4.93 0.23
CA GLY A 61 23.09 -6.22 -0.41
C GLY A 61 21.95 -6.78 -1.28
N LEU A 62 20.78 -6.19 -1.24
CA LEU A 62 19.70 -6.50 -2.20
C LEU A 62 19.96 -5.75 -3.51
N GLU A 63 20.29 -6.47 -4.57
CA GLU A 63 20.46 -5.92 -5.91
C GLU A 63 19.11 -5.82 -6.62
N ILE A 64 18.82 -4.64 -7.17
CA ILE A 64 17.59 -4.36 -7.91
C ILE A 64 17.96 -3.74 -9.25
N THR A 65 17.37 -4.25 -10.31
CA THR A 65 17.46 -3.66 -11.64
C THR A 65 16.10 -3.08 -12.01
N SER A 66 16.01 -1.74 -12.08
CA SER A 66 14.80 -1.01 -12.45
C SER A 66 15.14 0.45 -12.77
N ARG A 67 14.91 0.86 -14.01
CA ARG A 67 15.07 2.27 -14.45
C ARG A 67 14.06 3.19 -13.78
N ASN A 68 12.82 2.71 -13.65
CA ASN A 68 11.75 3.53 -13.03
C ASN A 68 12.04 3.77 -11.55
N LEU A 69 12.51 2.74 -10.84
CA LEU A 69 12.89 2.89 -9.45
C LEU A 69 14.15 3.75 -9.29
N ALA A 70 15.20 3.54 -10.10
CA ALA A 70 16.41 4.36 -10.06
C ALA A 70 16.10 5.84 -10.33
N LYS A 71 15.22 6.14 -11.28
CA LYS A 71 14.74 7.49 -11.55
C LYS A 71 13.97 8.08 -10.35
N ASN A 72 13.12 7.29 -9.70
CA ASN A 72 12.38 7.72 -8.50
C ASN A 72 13.35 8.01 -7.35
N MET A 73 14.40 7.19 -7.18
CA MET A 73 15.38 7.29 -6.09
C MET A 73 16.54 8.26 -6.38
N LYS A 74 16.52 8.99 -7.49
CA LYS A 74 17.59 9.92 -7.86
C LYS A 74 17.87 10.95 -6.77
N GLY A 75 19.13 11.01 -6.32
CA GLY A 75 19.56 11.91 -5.25
C GLY A 75 19.24 11.42 -3.83
N CYS A 76 18.75 10.19 -3.69
CA CYS A 76 18.55 9.58 -2.39
C CYS A 76 19.77 8.77 -1.98
N THR A 77 20.11 8.79 -0.69
CA THR A 77 21.18 8.01 -0.06
C THR A 77 20.62 6.93 0.87
N LYS A 78 19.34 7.02 1.18
CA LYS A 78 18.62 6.07 2.02
C LYS A 78 17.28 5.74 1.38
N VAL A 79 16.76 4.59 1.75
CA VAL A 79 15.43 4.14 1.36
C VAL A 79 14.69 3.58 2.57
N LEU A 80 13.45 3.99 2.72
CA LEU A 80 12.55 3.39 3.67
C LEU A 80 11.74 2.31 2.95
N MET A 81 11.81 1.08 3.44
CA MET A 81 10.91 0.01 3.04
C MET A 81 9.76 -0.08 4.02
N LEU A 82 8.56 -0.37 3.53
CA LEU A 82 7.37 -0.56 4.36
C LEU A 82 6.53 -1.75 3.90
N GLY A 83 5.84 -2.35 4.87
CA GLY A 83 4.74 -3.27 4.67
C GLY A 83 3.55 -2.82 5.51
N ALA A 84 2.36 -2.82 4.94
CA ALA A 84 1.14 -2.43 5.64
C ALA A 84 -0.02 -3.34 5.27
N THR A 85 -0.96 -3.51 6.21
CA THR A 85 -2.15 -4.36 6.04
C THR A 85 -3.34 -3.83 6.82
N LEU A 86 -4.55 -4.13 6.34
CA LEU A 86 -5.79 -3.93 7.10
C LEU A 86 -6.18 -5.14 7.96
N GLY A 87 -5.43 -6.23 7.88
CA GLY A 87 -5.67 -7.45 8.66
C GLY A 87 -6.57 -8.47 7.95
N VAL A 88 -6.47 -9.71 8.43
CA VAL A 88 -7.21 -10.87 7.88
C VAL A 88 -8.72 -10.77 8.10
N GLU A 89 -9.14 -10.02 9.09
CA GLU A 89 -10.55 -9.82 9.42
C GLU A 89 -11.31 -9.12 8.27
N VAL A 90 -10.62 -8.26 7.51
CA VAL A 90 -11.18 -7.64 6.29
C VAL A 90 -11.40 -8.70 5.20
N ASP A 91 -10.47 -9.63 5.01
CA ASP A 91 -10.63 -10.74 4.06
C ASP A 91 -11.80 -11.66 4.46
N MET A 92 -11.94 -11.93 5.77
CA MET A 92 -13.05 -12.73 6.29
C MET A 92 -14.41 -12.03 6.08
N LEU A 93 -14.47 -10.72 6.27
CA LEU A 93 -15.67 -9.91 5.99
C LEU A 93 -16.03 -9.97 4.50
N MET A 94 -15.07 -9.74 3.62
CA MET A 94 -15.29 -9.83 2.16
C MET A 94 -15.75 -11.21 1.73
N LYS A 95 -15.14 -12.28 2.29
CA LYS A 95 -15.54 -13.67 2.03
C LYS A 95 -16.99 -13.93 2.46
N ARG A 96 -17.40 -13.43 3.63
CA ARG A 96 -18.77 -13.60 4.12
C ARG A 96 -19.78 -13.00 3.16
N TYR A 97 -19.58 -11.76 2.70
CA TYR A 97 -20.48 -11.11 1.76
C TYR A 97 -20.42 -11.73 0.36
N SER A 98 -19.33 -12.29 -0.07
CA SER A 98 -19.24 -12.97 -1.37
C SER A 98 -20.16 -14.18 -1.51
N LEU A 99 -20.59 -14.75 -0.38
CA LEU A 99 -21.54 -15.88 -0.33
C LEU A 99 -23.01 -15.44 -0.31
N THR A 100 -23.29 -14.19 0.05
CA THR A 100 -24.67 -13.71 0.29
C THR A 100 -25.05 -12.52 -0.59
N GLU A 101 -24.13 -11.58 -0.83
CA GLU A 101 -24.40 -10.30 -1.49
C GLU A 101 -23.22 -9.89 -2.41
N MET A 102 -23.21 -10.37 -3.65
CA MET A 102 -22.11 -10.11 -4.58
C MET A 102 -21.88 -8.61 -4.86
N SER A 103 -22.95 -7.82 -5.02
CA SER A 103 -22.85 -6.36 -5.22
C SER A 103 -22.15 -5.67 -4.06
N ARG A 104 -22.49 -6.05 -2.82
CA ARG A 104 -21.85 -5.53 -1.61
C ARG A 104 -20.38 -5.92 -1.53
N THR A 105 -20.02 -7.12 -1.98
CA THR A 105 -18.62 -7.56 -2.04
C THR A 105 -17.76 -6.66 -2.94
N VAL A 106 -18.28 -6.29 -4.12
CA VAL A 106 -17.57 -5.38 -5.04
C VAL A 106 -17.36 -4.00 -4.40
N VAL A 107 -18.40 -3.44 -3.78
CA VAL A 107 -18.31 -2.15 -3.10
C VAL A 107 -17.35 -2.23 -1.91
N LEU A 108 -17.44 -3.29 -1.10
CA LEU A 108 -16.57 -3.50 0.05
C LEU A 108 -15.09 -3.60 -0.35
N GLN A 109 -14.78 -4.25 -1.48
CA GLN A 109 -13.43 -4.31 -2.04
C GLN A 109 -12.88 -2.93 -2.40
N ALA A 110 -13.70 -2.08 -3.01
CA ALA A 110 -13.34 -0.71 -3.36
C ALA A 110 -13.14 0.16 -2.11
N CYS A 111 -14.03 0.04 -1.13
CA CYS A 111 -13.93 0.75 0.15
C CYS A 111 -12.68 0.34 0.94
N ALA A 112 -12.35 -0.96 0.97
CA ALA A 112 -11.16 -1.45 1.66
C ALA A 112 -9.87 -0.95 0.97
N ALA A 113 -9.84 -0.86 -0.36
CA ALA A 113 -8.71 -0.25 -1.09
C ALA A 113 -8.57 1.24 -0.74
N ALA A 114 -9.67 2.00 -0.74
CA ALA A 114 -9.67 3.41 -0.36
C ALA A 114 -9.23 3.61 1.10
N MET A 115 -9.65 2.74 2.02
CA MET A 115 -9.25 2.77 3.43
C MET A 115 -7.74 2.51 3.59
N LEU A 116 -7.17 1.57 2.87
CA LEU A 116 -5.73 1.30 2.91
C LEU A 116 -4.93 2.49 2.39
N GLU A 117 -5.34 3.10 1.28
CA GLU A 117 -4.70 4.29 0.73
C GLU A 117 -4.79 5.49 1.69
N GLU A 118 -5.94 5.72 2.31
CA GLU A 118 -6.11 6.77 3.32
C GLU A 118 -5.17 6.55 4.51
N TYR A 119 -5.10 5.33 5.01
CA TYR A 119 -4.20 4.96 6.11
C TYR A 119 -2.74 5.26 5.78
N LEU A 120 -2.28 4.83 4.59
CA LEU A 120 -0.92 5.06 4.13
C LEU A 120 -0.61 6.54 3.89
N ASN A 121 -1.56 7.29 3.33
CA ASN A 121 -1.38 8.71 3.06
C ASN A 121 -1.26 9.52 4.37
N ASN A 122 -2.07 9.20 5.38
CA ASN A 122 -2.01 9.84 6.69
C ASN A 122 -0.67 9.52 7.38
N TRP A 123 -0.29 8.25 7.41
CA TRP A 123 1.00 7.83 7.96
C TRP A 123 2.19 8.49 7.23
N GLN A 124 2.16 8.55 5.91
CA GLN A 124 3.25 9.17 5.13
C GLN A 124 3.33 10.69 5.35
N LYS A 125 2.21 11.34 5.63
CA LYS A 125 2.20 12.76 5.99
C LYS A 125 2.94 13.01 7.30
N GLU A 126 2.66 12.21 8.33
CA GLU A 126 3.33 12.29 9.64
C GLU A 126 4.84 11.97 9.48
N LEU A 127 5.17 10.91 8.77
CA LEU A 127 6.54 10.55 8.45
C LEU A 127 7.29 11.67 7.72
N LYS A 128 6.63 12.35 6.78
CA LYS A 128 7.23 13.46 6.04
C LYS A 128 7.60 14.63 6.94
N GLU A 129 6.75 14.96 7.91
CA GLU A 129 7.01 16.02 8.89
C GLU A 129 8.22 15.64 9.77
N GLU A 130 8.28 14.39 10.23
CA GLU A 130 9.41 13.87 11.00
C GLU A 130 10.73 13.90 10.21
N MET A 131 10.73 13.38 8.98
CA MET A 131 11.93 13.31 8.13
C MET A 131 12.41 14.71 7.71
N ASN A 132 11.49 15.63 7.41
CA ASN A 132 11.82 17.01 7.12
C ASN A 132 12.55 17.68 8.29
N SER A 133 12.14 17.42 9.54
CA SER A 133 12.82 17.93 10.73
C SER A 133 14.28 17.45 10.87
N GLN A 134 14.58 16.29 10.27
CA GLN A 134 15.92 15.69 10.22
C GLN A 134 16.71 16.08 8.95
N GLY A 135 16.16 16.95 8.12
CA GLY A 135 16.80 17.43 6.89
C GLY A 135 16.69 16.46 5.69
N TYR A 136 15.76 15.53 5.74
CA TYR A 136 15.46 14.63 4.62
C TYR A 136 14.17 15.04 3.91
N PHE A 137 14.15 14.92 2.56
CA PHE A 137 12.93 14.96 1.79
C PHE A 137 12.54 13.54 1.34
N LEU A 138 11.23 13.27 1.25
CA LEU A 138 10.70 11.98 0.83
C LEU A 138 10.32 11.98 -0.66
N ARG A 139 10.72 10.92 -1.36
CA ARG A 139 10.21 10.60 -2.69
C ARG A 139 8.80 9.97 -2.61
N PRO A 140 8.03 10.00 -3.71
CA PRO A 140 6.79 9.24 -3.79
C PRO A 140 7.00 7.75 -3.52
N ARG A 141 6.00 7.09 -2.90
CA ARG A 141 5.99 5.63 -2.75
C ARG A 141 6.13 4.94 -4.09
N PHE A 142 6.91 3.87 -4.11
CA PHE A 142 7.07 3.02 -5.27
C PHE A 142 6.98 1.55 -4.83
N SER A 143 6.10 0.77 -5.45
CA SER A 143 5.84 -0.62 -5.04
C SER A 143 6.36 -1.62 -6.08
N PRO A 144 6.81 -2.81 -5.67
CA PRO A 144 7.04 -3.91 -6.60
C PRO A 144 5.80 -4.18 -7.45
N GLY A 145 6.00 -4.44 -8.74
CA GLY A 145 4.94 -4.60 -9.75
C GLY A 145 4.59 -3.33 -10.51
N TYR A 146 5.12 -2.15 -10.12
CA TYR A 146 4.95 -0.93 -10.90
C TYR A 146 6.13 -0.72 -11.87
N GLY A 147 5.80 -0.31 -13.10
CA GLY A 147 6.78 -0.10 -14.15
C GLY A 147 7.61 -1.37 -14.37
N ASP A 148 8.94 -1.22 -14.31
CA ASP A 148 9.91 -2.30 -14.42
C ASP A 148 10.46 -2.79 -13.05
N PHE A 149 9.91 -2.32 -11.93
CA PHE A 149 10.26 -2.82 -10.61
C PHE A 149 9.57 -4.18 -10.37
N SER A 150 10.34 -5.25 -10.49
CA SER A 150 9.81 -6.62 -10.46
C SER A 150 9.01 -6.91 -9.19
N ILE A 151 7.83 -7.53 -9.36
CA ILE A 151 6.99 -8.01 -8.26
C ILE A 151 7.73 -9.04 -7.36
N LEU A 152 8.74 -9.70 -7.87
CA LEU A 152 9.52 -10.69 -7.11
C LEU A 152 10.24 -10.07 -5.90
N HIS A 153 10.62 -8.78 -5.97
CA HIS A 153 11.22 -8.07 -4.84
C HIS A 153 10.27 -7.84 -3.65
N GLN A 154 8.98 -8.11 -3.83
CA GLN A 154 8.04 -8.12 -2.72
C GLN A 154 8.45 -9.12 -1.63
N LYS A 155 8.98 -10.28 -2.03
CA LYS A 155 9.50 -11.30 -1.10
C LYS A 155 10.67 -10.75 -0.27
N ASP A 156 11.57 -10.02 -0.91
CA ASP A 156 12.74 -9.45 -0.24
C ASP A 156 12.31 -8.41 0.80
N ILE A 157 11.40 -7.50 0.43
CA ILE A 157 10.85 -6.49 1.35
C ILE A 157 10.16 -7.16 2.56
N LEU A 158 9.32 -8.17 2.34
CA LEU A 158 8.65 -8.90 3.41
C LEU A 158 9.66 -9.54 4.38
N GLY A 159 10.73 -10.15 3.84
CA GLY A 159 11.80 -10.78 4.62
C GLY A 159 12.63 -9.77 5.40
N MET A 160 13.11 -8.70 4.75
CA MET A 160 13.93 -7.66 5.38
C MET A 160 13.21 -6.92 6.51
N LEU A 161 11.88 -6.82 6.44
CA LEU A 161 11.04 -6.20 7.46
C LEU A 161 10.51 -7.18 8.52
N ASP A 162 10.66 -8.49 8.31
CA ASP A 162 10.04 -9.53 9.15
C ASP A 162 8.51 -9.36 9.26
N CYS A 163 7.88 -9.07 8.11
CA CYS A 163 6.46 -8.70 8.05
C CYS A 163 5.53 -9.80 8.60
N ALA A 164 5.86 -11.07 8.35
CA ALA A 164 5.05 -12.20 8.83
C ALA A 164 4.90 -12.19 10.35
N LYS A 165 6.00 -12.00 11.06
CA LYS A 165 6.02 -11.98 12.52
C LYS A 165 5.46 -10.70 13.12
N LYS A 166 5.79 -9.55 12.53
CA LYS A 166 5.44 -8.23 13.10
C LYS A 166 4.01 -7.81 12.85
N ILE A 167 3.48 -8.08 11.65
CA ILE A 167 2.15 -7.59 11.24
C ILE A 167 1.27 -8.68 10.62
N GLY A 168 1.73 -9.94 10.55
CA GLY A 168 0.98 -11.05 9.96
C GLY A 168 0.83 -10.95 8.43
N LEU A 169 1.74 -10.22 7.78
CA LEU A 169 1.72 -10.02 6.33
C LEU A 169 2.69 -10.99 5.66
N THR A 170 2.17 -11.81 4.76
CA THR A 170 2.90 -12.79 3.97
C THR A 170 2.55 -12.66 2.49
N MET A 171 3.04 -13.56 1.66
CA MET A 171 2.62 -13.67 0.25
C MET A 171 2.50 -15.13 -0.17
N THR A 172 1.68 -15.37 -1.19
CA THR A 172 1.55 -16.67 -1.86
C THR A 172 2.71 -16.90 -2.84
N GLU A 173 2.85 -18.13 -3.34
CA GLU A 173 3.81 -18.47 -4.41
C GLU A 173 3.60 -17.63 -5.69
N SER A 174 2.35 -17.22 -5.95
CA SER A 174 2.01 -16.33 -7.07
C SER A 174 2.24 -14.84 -6.78
N SER A 175 2.98 -14.51 -5.73
CA SER A 175 3.30 -13.13 -5.31
C SER A 175 2.09 -12.28 -4.90
N MET A 176 0.99 -12.91 -4.51
CA MET A 176 -0.16 -12.19 -3.94
C MET A 176 0.02 -12.00 -2.44
N LEU A 177 -0.17 -10.78 -1.94
CA LEU A 177 -0.12 -10.48 -0.51
C LEU A 177 -1.30 -11.12 0.25
N THR A 178 -1.03 -11.59 1.45
CA THR A 178 -2.01 -12.13 2.39
C THR A 178 -1.76 -11.53 3.78
N PRO A 179 -2.71 -10.82 4.39
CA PRO A 179 -4.07 -10.48 3.91
C PRO A 179 -4.09 -9.72 2.59
N THR A 180 -5.22 -9.80 1.82
CA THR A 180 -5.30 -9.24 0.47
C THR A 180 -5.27 -7.71 0.44
N LYS A 181 -5.79 -7.06 1.48
CA LYS A 181 -5.74 -5.60 1.62
C LYS A 181 -4.47 -5.17 2.34
N SER A 182 -3.37 -5.33 1.62
CA SER A 182 -2.01 -5.07 2.07
C SER A 182 -1.17 -4.46 0.94
N VAL A 183 -0.06 -3.86 1.32
CA VAL A 183 0.90 -3.27 0.37
C VAL A 183 2.32 -3.41 0.90
N THR A 184 3.27 -3.55 -0.02
CA THR A 184 4.69 -3.31 0.21
C THR A 184 5.14 -2.15 -0.66
N ALA A 185 6.00 -1.31 -0.17
CA ALA A 185 6.52 -0.18 -0.93
C ALA A 185 7.89 0.28 -0.42
N VAL A 186 8.53 1.09 -1.23
CA VAL A 186 9.78 1.79 -0.91
C VAL A 186 9.60 3.29 -1.08
N ILE A 187 10.29 4.07 -0.25
CA ILE A 187 10.28 5.54 -0.27
C ILE A 187 11.72 6.02 -0.18
N GLY A 188 12.21 6.72 -1.19
CA GLY A 188 13.54 7.31 -1.15
C GLY A 188 13.64 8.49 -0.18
N LEU A 189 14.76 8.57 0.53
CA LEU A 189 15.12 9.69 1.39
C LEU A 189 16.35 10.37 0.80
N GLY A 190 16.20 11.64 0.39
CA GLY A 190 17.27 12.51 -0.10
C GLY A 190 17.52 13.68 0.85
N ARG A 191 18.67 14.32 0.70
CA ARG A 191 19.05 15.56 1.41
C ARG A 191 19.17 16.71 0.45
#